data_53756118171112e8359777a9f97907e4
#
_entry.id   53756118171112e8359777a9f97907e4
#
_cell.length_a   1.000
_cell.length_b   1.000
_cell.length_c   1.000
_cell.angle_alpha   90.00
_cell.angle_beta   90.00
_cell.angle_gamma   90.00
#
_symmetry.space_group_name_H-M   'P 1'
#
loop_
_entity.id
_entity.type
_entity.pdbx_description
1 polymer ?
#
loop_
_entity_poly.entity_id
_entity_poly.type
_entity_poly.pdbx_seq_one_letter_code
_entity_poly.pdbx_strand_id
1 'polypeptide(L)'
;IIDECEKAGNPDMVYMFASTSKITFPGSGVSAIATSPKNVEFIKKQLTVQTIGHDKINQLRHTRFFKNIDGMKAHMDKHAEILRPKFEAVINEFDRELSGLEIGTWTRPVGGYFISFAKAIVAKCKEAGVVLTGAGATFPYGKDPKDSNIRIAPSFPEPEELEAAARIFVLCVKLVSIDKYLSEMN
;
A
#
# COMPACT_ATOMS: atom_id res chain seq x y z
N ILE A 1 -7.19 15.26 -12.73
CA ILE A 1 -5.96 16.00 -12.39
C ILE A 1 -5.33 16.58 -13.66
N ILE A 2 -5.06 15.79 -14.71
CA ILE A 2 -4.47 16.28 -15.97
C ILE A 2 -5.32 17.42 -16.56
N ASP A 3 -6.62 17.21 -16.69
CA ASP A 3 -7.55 18.21 -17.22
C ASP A 3 -7.56 19.52 -16.41
N GLU A 4 -7.42 19.45 -15.07
CA GLU A 4 -7.35 20.62 -14.22
C GLU A 4 -6.03 21.38 -14.38
N CYS A 5 -4.93 20.67 -14.60
CA CYS A 5 -3.65 21.30 -14.91
C CYS A 5 -3.68 21.99 -16.28
N GLU A 6 -4.33 21.38 -17.27
CA GLU A 6 -4.53 21.98 -18.58
C GLU A 6 -5.37 23.25 -18.52
N LYS A 7 -6.52 23.22 -17.80
CA LYS A 7 -7.35 24.40 -17.55
C LYS A 7 -6.62 25.54 -16.82
N ALA A 8 -5.71 25.17 -15.91
CA ALA A 8 -4.86 26.11 -15.19
C ALA A 8 -3.67 26.63 -16.00
N GLY A 9 -3.52 26.25 -17.26
CA GLY A 9 -2.42 26.66 -18.14
C GLY A 9 -1.08 26.01 -17.82
N ASN A 10 -1.06 24.94 -17.02
CA ASN A 10 0.16 24.24 -16.56
C ASN A 10 0.12 22.73 -16.92
N PRO A 11 -0.09 22.35 -18.21
CA PRO A 11 -0.27 20.94 -18.59
C PRO A 11 0.95 20.07 -18.32
N ASP A 12 2.13 20.64 -18.25
CA ASP A 12 3.41 19.93 -18.10
C ASP A 12 3.76 19.59 -16.63
N MET A 13 2.94 20.03 -15.67
CA MET A 13 3.24 19.87 -14.24
C MET A 13 2.94 18.48 -13.69
N VAL A 14 2.15 17.66 -14.40
CA VAL A 14 1.62 16.39 -13.86
C VAL A 14 2.11 15.19 -14.64
N TYR A 15 2.58 14.20 -13.89
CA TYR A 15 2.85 12.85 -14.36
C TYR A 15 2.01 11.86 -13.55
N MET A 16 1.18 11.07 -14.21
CA MET A 16 0.39 10.02 -13.60
C MET A 16 0.94 8.66 -13.98
N PHE A 17 1.17 7.81 -12.99
CA PHE A 17 1.69 6.46 -13.19
C PHE A 17 0.63 5.43 -12.79
N ALA A 18 0.53 4.37 -13.56
CA ALA A 18 -0.31 3.23 -13.26
C ALA A 18 0.47 1.93 -13.49
N SER A 19 0.14 0.89 -12.72
CA SER A 19 0.74 -0.43 -12.88
C SER A 19 -0.27 -1.53 -12.55
N THR A 20 -0.19 -2.62 -13.29
CA THR A 20 -0.97 -3.83 -13.04
C THR A 20 -0.26 -4.82 -12.09
N SER A 21 0.90 -4.47 -11.54
CA SER A 21 1.75 -5.37 -10.74
C SER A 21 1.05 -5.96 -9.52
N LYS A 22 0.04 -5.30 -8.98
CA LYS A 22 -0.78 -5.76 -7.84
C LYS A 22 -2.15 -6.28 -8.23
N ILE A 23 -2.46 -6.30 -9.54
CA ILE A 23 -3.78 -6.67 -10.08
C ILE A 23 -3.70 -7.97 -10.88
N THR A 24 -2.55 -8.24 -11.53
CA THR A 24 -2.40 -9.31 -12.51
C THR A 24 -1.32 -10.33 -12.12
N PHE A 25 -0.42 -10.63 -13.04
CA PHE A 25 0.58 -11.69 -12.86
C PHE A 25 1.81 -11.16 -12.12
N PRO A 26 2.22 -11.78 -11.00
CA PRO A 26 3.47 -11.43 -10.33
C PRO A 26 4.67 -11.48 -11.29
N GLY A 27 5.49 -10.44 -11.29
CA GLY A 27 6.66 -10.33 -12.16
C GLY A 27 6.38 -10.03 -13.63
N SER A 28 5.10 -9.98 -14.06
CA SER A 28 4.69 -9.72 -15.45
C SER A 28 3.73 -8.54 -15.55
N GLY A 29 3.82 -7.58 -14.64
CA GLY A 29 2.98 -6.38 -14.68
C GLY A 29 3.25 -5.52 -15.93
N VAL A 30 2.22 -4.78 -16.32
CA VAL A 30 2.30 -3.71 -17.31
C VAL A 30 2.14 -2.38 -16.59
N SER A 31 2.94 -1.38 -16.97
CA SER A 31 2.83 -0.04 -16.43
C SER A 31 2.53 0.97 -17.53
N ALA A 32 1.94 2.07 -17.14
CA ALA A 32 1.62 3.17 -18.03
C ALA A 32 1.96 4.51 -17.36
N ILE A 33 2.28 5.50 -18.19
CA ILE A 33 2.42 6.89 -17.79
C ILE A 33 1.46 7.73 -18.62
N ALA A 34 0.78 8.67 -17.98
CA ALA A 34 -0.04 9.69 -18.62
C ALA A 34 0.46 11.07 -18.18
N THR A 35 0.68 11.95 -19.18
CA THR A 35 1.16 13.32 -18.96
C THR A 35 0.91 14.12 -20.26
N SER A 36 1.34 15.38 -20.30
CA SER A 36 1.20 16.22 -21.50
C SER A 36 1.93 15.63 -22.73
N PRO A 37 1.51 15.96 -23.96
CA PRO A 37 2.20 15.52 -25.18
C PRO A 37 3.69 15.86 -25.20
N LYS A 38 4.06 17.05 -24.73
CA LYS A 38 5.44 17.49 -24.62
C LYS A 38 6.28 16.60 -23.71
N ASN A 39 5.74 16.27 -22.52
CA ASN A 39 6.38 15.36 -21.57
C ASN A 39 6.47 13.94 -22.13
N VAL A 40 5.45 13.46 -22.84
CA VAL A 40 5.47 12.15 -23.52
C VAL A 40 6.61 12.08 -24.53
N GLU A 41 6.78 13.11 -25.35
CA GLU A 41 7.87 13.16 -26.34
C GLU A 41 9.27 13.18 -25.67
N PHE A 42 9.40 13.90 -24.56
CA PHE A 42 10.65 13.90 -23.79
C PHE A 42 10.94 12.50 -23.23
N ILE A 43 9.94 11.85 -22.59
CA ILE A 43 10.10 10.51 -22.01
C ILE A 43 10.42 9.47 -23.07
N LYS A 44 9.76 9.51 -24.22
CA LYS A 44 10.06 8.60 -25.34
C LYS A 44 11.53 8.67 -25.74
N LYS A 45 12.09 9.86 -25.87
CA LYS A 45 13.51 10.02 -26.20
C LYS A 45 14.43 9.39 -25.17
N GLN A 46 14.10 9.47 -23.88
CA GLN A 46 14.87 8.82 -22.82
C GLN A 46 14.73 7.29 -22.87
N LEU A 47 13.51 6.79 -23.08
CA LEU A 47 13.24 5.36 -23.14
C LEU A 47 13.92 4.66 -24.31
N THR A 48 14.15 5.34 -25.44
CA THR A 48 14.87 4.74 -26.59
C THR A 48 16.32 4.36 -26.29
N VAL A 49 16.92 4.99 -25.28
CA VAL A 49 18.27 4.64 -24.82
C VAL A 49 18.24 3.36 -23.96
N GLN A 50 17.13 3.13 -23.27
CA GLN A 50 16.95 1.99 -22.38
C GLN A 50 16.47 0.73 -23.10
N THR A 51 15.55 0.86 -24.05
CA THR A 51 14.94 -0.26 -24.78
C THR A 51 14.49 0.15 -26.17
N ILE A 52 14.64 -0.75 -27.13
CA ILE A 52 14.09 -0.58 -28.50
C ILE A 52 12.57 -0.73 -28.50
N GLY A 53 12.03 -1.52 -27.58
CA GLY A 53 10.59 -1.72 -27.40
C GLY A 53 10.26 -2.48 -26.13
N HIS A 54 9.04 -2.27 -25.64
CA HIS A 54 8.53 -2.95 -24.46
C HIS A 54 8.01 -4.35 -24.82
N ASP A 55 7.89 -5.23 -23.82
CA ASP A 55 7.38 -6.59 -23.96
C ASP A 55 5.94 -6.62 -24.50
N LYS A 56 5.82 -6.75 -25.81
CA LYS A 56 4.54 -6.80 -26.51
C LYS A 56 3.79 -8.12 -26.26
N ILE A 57 4.50 -9.20 -25.98
CA ILE A 57 3.86 -10.49 -25.65
C ILE A 57 3.14 -10.38 -24.32
N ASN A 58 3.76 -9.75 -23.33
CA ASN A 58 3.12 -9.51 -22.04
C ASN A 58 1.93 -8.55 -22.17
N GLN A 59 2.03 -7.49 -22.96
CA GLN A 59 0.90 -6.60 -23.23
C GLN A 59 -0.26 -7.35 -23.90
N LEU A 60 0.04 -8.21 -24.89
CA LEU A 60 -0.96 -9.02 -25.57
C LEU A 60 -1.62 -10.03 -24.62
N ARG A 61 -0.85 -10.63 -23.69
CA ARG A 61 -1.38 -11.50 -22.63
C ARG A 61 -2.43 -10.78 -21.80
N HIS A 62 -2.14 -9.58 -21.32
CA HIS A 62 -3.08 -8.75 -20.57
C HIS A 62 -4.34 -8.43 -21.37
N THR A 63 -4.17 -7.99 -22.62
CA THR A 63 -5.28 -7.66 -23.51
C THR A 63 -6.19 -8.86 -23.77
N ARG A 64 -5.60 -10.04 -24.00
CA ARG A 64 -6.38 -11.27 -24.25
C ARG A 64 -7.06 -11.80 -23.00
N PHE A 65 -6.42 -11.66 -21.83
CA PHE A 65 -6.98 -12.11 -20.58
C PHE A 65 -8.15 -11.24 -20.11
N PHE A 66 -7.97 -9.94 -20.09
CA PHE A 66 -9.01 -9.02 -19.62
C PHE A 66 -10.05 -8.68 -20.67
N LYS A 67 -9.68 -8.68 -21.93
CA LYS A 67 -10.51 -8.25 -23.10
C LYS A 67 -10.87 -6.76 -23.04
N ASN A 68 -11.40 -6.26 -21.93
CA ASN A 68 -11.81 -4.89 -21.68
C ASN A 68 -11.72 -4.52 -20.19
N ILE A 69 -12.14 -3.31 -19.84
CA ILE A 69 -12.10 -2.80 -18.47
C ILE A 69 -13.03 -3.59 -17.52
N ASP A 70 -14.14 -4.11 -18.00
CA ASP A 70 -15.08 -4.88 -17.18
C ASP A 70 -14.48 -6.23 -16.81
N GLY A 71 -13.75 -6.88 -17.72
CA GLY A 71 -12.98 -8.08 -17.43
C GLY A 71 -11.88 -7.83 -16.38
N MET A 72 -11.25 -6.65 -16.42
CA MET A 72 -10.28 -6.27 -15.38
C MET A 72 -10.97 -6.06 -14.03
N LYS A 73 -12.10 -5.37 -13.98
CA LYS A 73 -12.88 -5.16 -12.74
C LYS A 73 -13.33 -6.48 -12.14
N ALA A 74 -13.91 -7.37 -12.95
CA ALA A 74 -14.33 -8.71 -12.49
C ALA A 74 -13.17 -9.55 -11.94
N HIS A 75 -11.95 -9.37 -12.46
CA HIS A 75 -10.77 -10.01 -11.91
C HIS A 75 -10.35 -9.39 -10.57
N MET A 76 -10.44 -8.07 -10.43
CA MET A 76 -10.17 -7.36 -9.16
C MET A 76 -11.17 -7.76 -8.08
N ASP A 77 -12.45 -7.96 -8.42
CA ASP A 77 -13.48 -8.42 -7.48
C ASP A 77 -13.12 -9.79 -6.89
N LYS A 78 -12.62 -10.74 -7.69
CA LYS A 78 -12.12 -12.03 -7.19
C LYS A 78 -10.96 -11.90 -6.22
N HIS A 79 -10.04 -10.96 -6.46
CA HIS A 79 -8.98 -10.64 -5.52
C HIS A 79 -9.53 -10.03 -4.22
N ALA A 80 -10.54 -9.17 -4.33
CA ALA A 80 -11.20 -8.57 -3.17
C ALA A 80 -11.89 -9.63 -2.28
N GLU A 81 -12.51 -10.65 -2.88
CA GLU A 81 -13.10 -11.77 -2.13
C GLU A 81 -12.07 -12.52 -1.28
N ILE A 82 -10.85 -12.70 -1.81
CA ILE A 82 -9.75 -13.36 -1.09
C ILE A 82 -9.15 -12.45 -0.01
N LEU A 83 -9.01 -11.16 -0.30
CA LEU A 83 -8.31 -10.23 0.59
C LEU A 83 -9.21 -9.68 1.71
N ARG A 84 -10.49 -9.51 1.46
CA ARG A 84 -11.44 -8.91 2.42
C ARG A 84 -11.39 -9.58 3.80
N PRO A 85 -11.56 -10.90 3.95
CA PRO A 85 -11.51 -11.54 5.27
C PRO A 85 -10.16 -11.33 5.97
N LYS A 86 -9.06 -11.27 5.23
CA LYS A 86 -7.72 -11.03 5.77
C LYS A 86 -7.57 -9.61 6.34
N PHE A 87 -8.12 -8.62 5.65
CA PHE A 87 -8.14 -7.24 6.14
C PHE A 87 -9.08 -7.08 7.34
N GLU A 88 -10.26 -7.69 7.26
CA GLU A 88 -11.25 -7.65 8.33
C GLU A 88 -10.73 -8.29 9.62
N ALA A 89 -9.99 -9.39 9.54
CA ALA A 89 -9.36 -10.02 10.69
C ALA A 89 -8.48 -9.04 11.49
N VAL A 90 -7.66 -8.25 10.79
CA VAL A 90 -6.78 -7.27 11.43
C VAL A 90 -7.55 -6.04 11.93
N ILE A 91 -8.44 -5.49 11.10
CA ILE A 91 -9.18 -4.26 11.43
C ILE A 91 -10.13 -4.50 12.59
N ASN A 92 -10.85 -5.62 12.60
CA ASN A 92 -11.76 -5.96 13.70
C ASN A 92 -11.03 -6.11 15.04
N GLU A 93 -9.82 -6.66 15.03
CA GLU A 93 -9.00 -6.76 16.23
C GLU A 93 -8.60 -5.37 16.75
N PHE A 94 -8.19 -4.47 15.85
CA PHE A 94 -7.86 -3.09 16.23
C PHE A 94 -9.10 -2.35 16.76
N ASP A 95 -10.24 -2.51 16.10
CA ASP A 95 -11.48 -1.89 16.52
C ASP A 95 -11.93 -2.35 17.89
N ARG A 96 -11.86 -3.65 18.14
CA ARG A 96 -12.25 -4.24 19.42
C ARG A 96 -11.37 -3.80 20.57
N GLU A 97 -10.06 -3.71 20.35
CA GLU A 97 -9.07 -3.60 21.40
C GLU A 97 -8.48 -2.20 21.59
N LEU A 98 -8.50 -1.37 20.57
CA LEU A 98 -7.84 -0.06 20.59
C LEU A 98 -8.81 1.12 20.43
N SER A 99 -10.06 0.88 19.97
CA SER A 99 -11.03 1.97 19.82
C SER A 99 -11.31 2.66 21.17
N GLY A 100 -11.30 3.99 21.15
CA GLY A 100 -11.56 4.80 22.35
C GLY A 100 -10.39 4.93 23.32
N LEU A 101 -9.24 4.25 23.08
CA LEU A 101 -8.07 4.39 23.94
C LEU A 101 -7.13 5.54 23.54
N GLU A 102 -7.32 6.15 22.37
CA GLU A 102 -6.50 7.24 21.83
C GLU A 102 -4.98 6.94 21.73
N ILE A 103 -4.62 5.65 21.71
CA ILE A 103 -3.22 5.19 21.70
C ILE A 103 -2.70 4.82 20.31
N GLY A 104 -3.52 4.94 19.28
CA GLY A 104 -3.16 4.72 17.89
C GLY A 104 -4.32 4.98 16.96
N THR A 105 -4.01 5.19 15.68
CA THR A 105 -5.02 5.35 14.61
C THR A 105 -4.68 4.47 13.43
N TRP A 106 -5.67 4.00 12.72
CA TRP A 106 -5.49 3.12 11.56
C TRP A 106 -6.45 3.47 10.42
N THR A 107 -6.01 3.19 9.20
CA THR A 107 -6.85 3.38 8.01
C THR A 107 -7.78 2.19 7.81
N ARG A 108 -8.96 2.46 7.20
CA ARG A 108 -9.89 1.45 6.69
C ARG A 108 -9.86 1.51 5.16
N PRO A 109 -8.94 0.79 4.52
CA PRO A 109 -8.78 0.89 3.08
C PRO A 109 -9.98 0.28 2.35
N VAL A 110 -10.47 0.97 1.33
CA VAL A 110 -11.49 0.48 0.40
C VAL A 110 -10.87 -0.28 -0.77
N GLY A 111 -9.55 -0.35 -0.83
CA GLY A 111 -8.77 -1.05 -1.85
C GLY A 111 -7.27 -0.97 -1.56
N GLY A 112 -6.47 -1.68 -2.36
CA GLY A 112 -5.02 -1.76 -2.16
C GLY A 112 -4.62 -2.91 -1.23
N TYR A 113 -3.37 -2.87 -0.72
CA TYR A 113 -2.74 -3.98 -0.01
C TYR A 113 -2.26 -3.64 1.41
N PHE A 114 -2.58 -2.44 1.89
CA PHE A 114 -1.99 -1.95 3.14
C PHE A 114 -3.02 -1.29 4.05
N ILE A 115 -2.88 -1.59 5.35
CA ILE A 115 -3.41 -0.79 6.44
C ILE A 115 -2.28 0.10 6.93
N SER A 116 -2.51 1.41 7.05
CA SER A 116 -1.57 2.32 7.69
C SER A 116 -1.96 2.45 9.17
N PHE A 117 -0.99 2.26 10.04
CA PHE A 117 -1.15 2.42 11.49
C PHE A 117 -0.17 3.48 12.00
N ALA A 118 -0.66 4.43 12.76
CA ALA A 118 0.15 5.53 13.27
C ALA A 118 0.56 5.26 14.72
N LYS A 119 1.74 4.73 14.93
CA LYS A 119 2.49 4.65 16.20
C LYS A 119 3.85 3.93 16.05
N ALA A 120 4.84 4.30 16.87
CA ALA A 120 6.17 3.67 16.92
C ALA A 120 6.19 2.42 17.81
N ILE A 121 6.08 1.23 17.20
CA ILE A 121 6.04 -0.07 17.93
C ILE A 121 6.77 -1.22 17.22
N VAL A 122 7.41 -0.96 16.08
CA VAL A 122 7.97 -2.02 15.22
C VAL A 122 8.98 -2.90 15.96
N ALA A 123 9.85 -2.30 16.78
CA ALA A 123 10.85 -3.04 17.55
C ALA A 123 10.20 -4.01 18.53
N LYS A 124 9.18 -3.57 19.26
CA LYS A 124 8.47 -4.40 20.25
C LYS A 124 7.71 -5.55 19.61
N CYS A 125 7.10 -5.32 18.45
CA CYS A 125 6.44 -6.39 17.68
C CYS A 125 7.43 -7.45 17.23
N LYS A 126 8.63 -7.03 16.78
CA LYS A 126 9.68 -7.95 16.36
C LYS A 126 10.18 -8.83 17.50
N GLU A 127 10.37 -8.27 18.70
CA GLU A 127 10.71 -9.02 19.91
C GLU A 127 9.65 -10.09 20.25
N ALA A 128 8.37 -9.77 20.00
CA ALA A 128 7.24 -10.67 20.23
C ALA A 128 6.98 -11.63 19.06
N GLY A 129 7.85 -11.69 18.04
CA GLY A 129 7.75 -12.60 16.90
C GLY A 129 6.89 -12.10 15.73
N VAL A 130 6.36 -10.87 15.77
CA VAL A 130 5.60 -10.26 14.67
C VAL A 130 6.51 -9.36 13.84
N VAL A 131 6.83 -9.80 12.62
CA VAL A 131 7.69 -9.04 11.70
C VAL A 131 6.84 -8.11 10.85
N LEU A 132 7.07 -6.81 11.01
CA LEU A 132 6.40 -5.75 10.26
C LEU A 132 7.36 -5.07 9.27
N THR A 133 6.81 -4.34 8.32
CA THR A 133 7.61 -3.43 7.49
C THR A 133 8.28 -2.40 8.41
N GLY A 134 9.57 -2.14 8.20
CA GLY A 134 10.34 -1.22 9.04
C GLY A 134 9.70 0.17 9.15
N ALA A 135 9.84 0.79 10.31
CA ALA A 135 9.46 2.18 10.52
C ALA A 135 10.19 3.08 9.49
N GLY A 136 9.51 4.08 8.98
CA GLY A 136 10.07 4.97 7.97
C GLY A 136 9.98 4.46 6.52
N ALA A 137 9.58 3.21 6.26
CA ALA A 137 9.50 2.65 4.90
C ALA A 137 8.58 3.43 3.94
N THR A 138 7.70 4.28 4.46
CA THR A 138 6.79 5.15 3.70
C THR A 138 7.34 6.57 3.49
N PHE A 139 8.51 6.87 4.03
CA PHE A 139 9.15 8.18 4.00
C PHE A 139 10.41 8.20 3.14
N PRO A 140 10.78 9.35 2.54
CA PRO A 140 12.04 9.51 1.85
C PRO A 140 13.23 9.15 2.77
N TYR A 141 14.22 8.46 2.20
CA TYR A 141 15.41 7.99 2.90
C TYR A 141 15.15 7.05 4.09
N GLY A 142 13.94 6.47 4.19
CA GLY A 142 13.58 5.55 5.26
C GLY A 142 13.47 6.21 6.64
N LYS A 143 13.30 7.53 6.69
CA LYS A 143 13.25 8.30 7.94
C LYS A 143 11.86 8.90 8.13
N ASP A 144 11.10 8.38 9.08
CA ASP A 144 9.88 9.00 9.59
C ASP A 144 10.28 9.98 10.72
N PRO A 145 10.08 11.30 10.56
CA PRO A 145 10.49 12.27 11.59
C PRO A 145 9.79 12.10 12.94
N LYS A 146 8.63 11.45 12.94
CA LYS A 146 7.82 11.21 14.14
C LYS A 146 7.80 9.74 14.56
N ASP A 147 8.46 8.85 13.79
CA ASP A 147 8.41 7.39 13.96
C ASP A 147 6.97 6.88 14.18
N SER A 148 6.04 7.38 13.38
CA SER A 148 4.61 7.29 13.63
C SER A 148 3.83 6.48 12.61
N ASN A 149 4.47 6.02 11.51
CA ASN A 149 3.76 5.33 10.44
C ASN A 149 4.27 3.92 10.21
N ILE A 150 3.38 2.95 10.37
CA ILE A 150 3.61 1.53 10.08
C ILE A 150 2.67 1.10 8.96
N ARG A 151 3.23 0.37 8.01
CA ARG A 151 2.49 -0.25 6.92
C ARG A 151 2.30 -1.74 7.19
N ILE A 152 1.06 -2.16 7.38
CA ILE A 152 0.67 -3.54 7.60
C ILE A 152 0.12 -4.11 6.30
N ALA A 153 0.62 -5.27 5.87
CA ALA A 153 0.23 -5.95 4.64
C ALA A 153 -0.38 -7.33 4.96
N PRO A 154 -1.70 -7.42 5.23
CA PRO A 154 -2.35 -8.67 5.61
C PRO A 154 -2.71 -9.54 4.40
N SER A 155 -1.89 -9.57 3.37
CA SER A 155 -2.25 -10.22 2.10
C SER A 155 -1.77 -11.67 1.98
N PHE A 156 -0.74 -12.08 2.73
CA PHE A 156 -0.11 -13.39 2.60
C PHE A 156 -0.63 -14.42 3.61
N PRO A 157 -0.60 -14.20 4.95
CA PRO A 157 -1.02 -15.22 5.91
C PRO A 157 -2.52 -15.53 5.83
N GLU A 158 -2.93 -16.65 6.41
CA GLU A 158 -4.34 -16.99 6.54
C GLU A 158 -5.03 -16.16 7.65
N PRO A 159 -6.37 -16.01 7.64
CA PRO A 159 -7.09 -15.17 8.59
C PRO A 159 -6.78 -15.49 10.05
N GLU A 160 -6.65 -16.75 10.43
CA GLU A 160 -6.36 -17.21 11.79
C GLU A 160 -4.96 -16.76 12.27
N GLU A 161 -3.96 -16.82 11.38
CA GLU A 161 -2.61 -16.33 11.65
C GLU A 161 -2.60 -14.81 11.78
N LEU A 162 -3.39 -14.12 10.95
CA LEU A 162 -3.53 -12.66 11.01
C LEU A 162 -4.21 -12.20 12.29
N GLU A 163 -5.24 -12.91 12.78
CA GLU A 163 -5.84 -12.63 14.08
C GLU A 163 -4.83 -12.79 15.22
N ALA A 164 -4.06 -13.87 15.23
CA ALA A 164 -3.03 -14.09 16.24
C ALA A 164 -1.96 -12.98 16.20
N ALA A 165 -1.47 -12.62 15.01
CA ALA A 165 -0.50 -11.54 14.84
C ALA A 165 -1.08 -10.18 15.23
N ALA A 166 -2.34 -9.90 14.92
CA ALA A 166 -3.01 -8.66 15.30
C ALA A 166 -3.18 -8.54 16.83
N ARG A 167 -3.50 -9.64 17.52
CA ARG A 167 -3.55 -9.65 19.01
C ARG A 167 -2.19 -9.32 19.63
N ILE A 168 -1.11 -9.92 19.13
CA ILE A 168 0.25 -9.61 19.59
C ILE A 168 0.58 -8.15 19.29
N PHE A 169 0.26 -7.66 18.12
CA PHE A 169 0.43 -6.27 17.73
C PHE A 169 -0.29 -5.32 18.68
N VAL A 170 -1.54 -5.57 19.00
CA VAL A 170 -2.34 -4.80 19.96
C VAL A 170 -1.71 -4.78 21.34
N LEU A 171 -1.22 -5.90 21.83
CA LEU A 171 -0.50 -5.97 23.10
C LEU A 171 0.76 -5.11 23.09
N CYS A 172 1.53 -5.13 22.01
CA CYS A 172 2.70 -4.26 21.85
C CYS A 172 2.32 -2.78 21.84
N VAL A 173 1.21 -2.40 21.17
CA VAL A 173 0.68 -1.02 21.19
C VAL A 173 0.35 -0.59 22.63
N LYS A 174 -0.37 -1.42 23.37
CA LYS A 174 -0.77 -1.14 24.76
C LYS A 174 0.46 -1.00 25.66
N LEU A 175 1.42 -1.93 25.58
CA LEU A 175 2.66 -1.91 26.38
C LEU A 175 3.48 -0.64 26.13
N VAL A 176 3.80 -0.33 24.87
CA VAL A 176 4.57 0.88 24.53
C VAL A 176 3.83 2.15 24.95
N SER A 177 2.49 2.14 24.94
CA SER A 177 1.72 3.29 25.43
C SER A 177 1.84 3.46 26.93
N ILE A 178 1.75 2.38 27.68
CA ILE A 178 1.91 2.39 29.15
C ILE A 178 3.32 2.85 29.51
N ASP A 179 4.37 2.29 28.89
CA ASP A 179 5.76 2.68 29.14
C ASP A 179 5.97 4.18 28.90
N LYS A 180 5.37 4.72 27.83
CA LYS A 180 5.42 6.15 27.53
C LYS A 180 4.72 6.98 28.59
N TYR A 181 3.49 6.64 28.98
CA TYR A 181 2.76 7.37 30.03
C TYR A 181 3.51 7.35 31.37
N LEU A 182 4.07 6.22 31.74
CA LEU A 182 4.86 6.11 32.97
C LEU A 182 6.13 6.98 32.93
N SER A 183 6.78 7.08 31.76
CA SER A 183 7.95 7.94 31.60
C SER A 183 7.65 9.44 31.63
N GLU A 184 6.42 9.84 31.26
CA GLU A 184 5.96 11.23 31.28
C GLU A 184 5.45 11.66 32.66
N MET A 185 5.18 10.72 33.58
CA MET A 185 4.75 10.99 34.95
C MET A 185 5.91 11.13 35.96
N ASN A 186 7.11 10.74 35.58
CA ASN A 186 8.34 10.87 36.37
C ASN A 186 9.17 12.05 35.90
#